data_ab3d2c23a9eff85c0e6a113886aa1c67
#
_entry.id   ab3d2c23a9eff85c0e6a113886aa1c67
#
_cell.length_a   1.000
_cell.length_b   1.000
_cell.length_c   1.000
_cell.angle_alpha   90.00
_cell.angle_beta   90.00
_cell.angle_gamma   90.00
#
_symmetry.space_group_name_H-M   'P 1'
#
loop_
_entity.id
_entity.type
_entity.pdbx_description
1 polymer ?
#
loop_
_entity_poly.entity_id
_entity_poly.type
_entity_poly.pdbx_seq_one_letter_code
_entity_poly.pdbx_strand_id
1 'polypeptide(L)'
;MLLRATNLKYGLDEVMKRLYFNYALQGKGVSEQDYRSELENIAGISFAEFFDRYVHGTDSYETILTEILEYLGLELVHQPSKSYAAGRLGFKYAPSAQNATVAAIFPGSPAQLGGLMLGDEVVAVNSYLSGQDPDKWLNYFDSDSKHLTVNRTGKLIELLLPEVNRNFYSEYTISPLKEPNQQQKKAFEAWVK
;
A
#
# COMPACT_ATOMS: atom_id res chain seq x y z
N MET A 1 -2.71 -14.68 -11.46
CA MET A 1 -2.97 -14.64 -12.92
C MET A 1 -2.37 -15.86 -13.62
N LEU A 2 -1.06 -16.12 -13.60
CA LEU A 2 -0.40 -17.22 -14.32
C LEU A 2 -0.95 -18.60 -13.94
N LEU A 3 -1.04 -18.93 -12.65
CA LEU A 3 -1.64 -20.20 -12.19
C LEU A 3 -3.06 -20.42 -12.70
N ARG A 4 -3.87 -19.36 -12.77
CA ARG A 4 -5.23 -19.41 -13.31
C ARG A 4 -5.21 -19.69 -14.82
N ALA A 5 -4.36 -18.99 -15.57
CA ALA A 5 -4.24 -19.16 -17.02
C ALA A 5 -3.74 -20.57 -17.41
N THR A 6 -2.87 -21.16 -16.60
CA THR A 6 -2.26 -22.47 -16.85
C THR A 6 -2.95 -23.64 -16.16
N ASN A 7 -4.15 -23.43 -15.58
CA ASN A 7 -4.87 -24.47 -14.84
C ASN A 7 -4.05 -25.07 -13.68
N LEU A 8 -3.36 -24.23 -12.94
CA LEU A 8 -2.47 -24.53 -11.80
C LEU A 8 -1.19 -25.32 -12.19
N LYS A 9 -0.86 -25.37 -13.48
CA LYS A 9 0.27 -26.16 -13.97
C LYS A 9 1.61 -25.44 -13.81
N TYR A 10 1.64 -24.12 -14.06
CA TYR A 10 2.86 -23.31 -14.04
C TYR A 10 2.66 -22.06 -13.19
N GLY A 11 3.62 -21.80 -12.31
CA GLY A 11 3.76 -20.60 -11.51
C GLY A 11 4.82 -19.65 -12.07
N LEU A 12 5.17 -18.63 -11.31
CA LEU A 12 6.21 -17.67 -11.65
C LEU A 12 7.62 -18.32 -11.69
N ASP A 13 7.80 -19.39 -10.95
CA ASP A 13 9.01 -20.21 -10.92
C ASP A 13 9.39 -20.73 -12.32
N GLU A 14 8.42 -21.15 -13.14
CA GLU A 14 8.67 -21.58 -14.51
C GLU A 14 9.10 -20.42 -15.41
N VAL A 15 8.55 -19.23 -15.23
CA VAL A 15 9.00 -18.01 -15.94
C VAL A 15 10.45 -17.72 -15.57
N MET A 16 10.76 -17.68 -14.28
CA MET A 16 12.13 -17.42 -13.79
C MET A 16 13.13 -18.46 -14.29
N LYS A 17 12.74 -19.73 -14.33
CA LYS A 17 13.54 -20.82 -14.87
C LYS A 17 13.85 -20.62 -16.37
N ARG A 18 12.85 -20.25 -17.18
CA ARG A 18 13.07 -19.97 -18.61
C ARG A 18 13.96 -18.76 -18.82
N LEU A 19 13.75 -17.68 -18.07
CA LEU A 19 14.62 -16.52 -18.13
C LEU A 19 16.07 -16.87 -17.78
N TYR A 20 16.27 -17.72 -16.78
CA TYR A 20 17.60 -18.17 -16.41
C TYR A 20 18.27 -18.96 -17.56
N PHE A 21 17.60 -19.98 -18.10
CA PHE A 21 18.18 -20.85 -19.13
C PHE A 21 18.32 -20.16 -20.49
N ASN A 22 17.35 -19.34 -20.90
CA ASN A 22 17.32 -18.73 -22.22
C ASN A 22 18.13 -17.45 -22.31
N TYR A 23 18.40 -16.79 -21.17
CA TYR A 23 19.09 -15.49 -21.16
C TYR A 23 20.29 -15.49 -20.20
N ALA A 24 20.10 -15.61 -18.90
CA ALA A 24 21.17 -15.43 -17.93
C ALA A 24 22.33 -16.43 -18.11
N LEU A 25 22.03 -17.71 -18.30
CA LEU A 25 23.02 -18.75 -18.54
C LEU A 25 23.78 -18.53 -19.87
N GLN A 26 23.18 -17.81 -20.82
CA GLN A 26 23.78 -17.41 -22.08
C GLN A 26 24.57 -16.09 -22.01
N GLY A 27 24.72 -15.50 -20.84
CA GLY A 27 25.34 -14.21 -20.64
C GLY A 27 24.56 -13.03 -21.23
N LYS A 28 23.27 -13.19 -21.50
CA LYS A 28 22.38 -12.17 -22.05
C LYS A 28 21.63 -11.46 -20.92
N GLY A 29 21.43 -10.14 -21.06
CA GLY A 29 20.48 -9.40 -20.25
C GLY A 29 19.03 -9.77 -20.58
N VAL A 30 18.12 -9.47 -19.66
CA VAL A 30 16.66 -9.65 -19.84
C VAL A 30 16.03 -8.29 -19.93
N SER A 31 15.36 -7.99 -21.05
CA SER A 31 14.52 -6.81 -21.20
C SER A 31 13.10 -7.08 -20.63
N GLU A 32 12.32 -6.03 -20.44
CA GLU A 32 10.91 -6.16 -20.07
C GLU A 32 10.13 -6.94 -21.15
N GLN A 33 10.43 -6.71 -22.41
CA GLN A 33 9.81 -7.41 -23.51
C GLN A 33 10.11 -8.91 -23.48
N ASP A 34 11.33 -9.31 -23.15
CA ASP A 34 11.71 -10.72 -23.00
C ASP A 34 10.94 -11.36 -21.84
N TYR A 35 10.89 -10.67 -20.68
CA TYR A 35 10.12 -11.11 -19.52
C TYR A 35 8.64 -11.31 -19.85
N ARG A 36 8.03 -10.33 -20.50
CA ARG A 36 6.63 -10.38 -20.91
C ARG A 36 6.39 -11.53 -21.93
N SER A 37 7.27 -11.69 -22.92
CA SER A 37 7.15 -12.74 -23.90
C SER A 37 7.21 -14.14 -23.27
N GLU A 38 8.13 -14.39 -22.34
CA GLU A 38 8.17 -15.68 -21.62
C GLU A 38 6.93 -15.91 -20.76
N LEU A 39 6.43 -14.86 -20.11
CA LEU A 39 5.18 -14.91 -19.32
C LEU A 39 3.97 -15.28 -20.22
N GLU A 40 3.81 -14.60 -21.36
CA GLU A 40 2.72 -14.82 -22.34
C GLU A 40 2.83 -16.22 -23.01
N ASN A 41 4.05 -16.67 -23.33
CA ASN A 41 4.30 -18.00 -23.88
C ASN A 41 3.90 -19.13 -22.92
N ILE A 42 4.09 -18.95 -21.61
CA ILE A 42 3.69 -19.94 -20.61
C ILE A 42 2.19 -19.88 -20.35
N ALA A 43 1.65 -18.68 -20.25
CA ALA A 43 0.24 -18.46 -19.93
C ALA A 43 -0.72 -18.81 -21.08
N GLY A 44 -0.26 -18.69 -22.33
CA GLY A 44 -1.10 -18.80 -23.52
C GLY A 44 -2.08 -17.64 -23.70
N ILE A 45 -1.92 -16.55 -22.96
CA ILE A 45 -2.74 -15.33 -23.02
C ILE A 45 -1.86 -14.09 -23.04
N SER A 46 -2.38 -12.97 -23.57
CA SER A 46 -1.67 -11.70 -23.53
C SER A 46 -1.74 -11.04 -22.16
N PHE A 47 -0.64 -10.43 -21.73
CA PHE A 47 -0.55 -9.56 -20.58
C PHE A 47 -0.43 -8.06 -20.97
N ALA A 48 -0.67 -7.71 -22.23
CA ALA A 48 -0.57 -6.34 -22.73
C ALA A 48 -1.33 -5.35 -21.85
N GLU A 49 -2.63 -5.59 -21.65
CA GLU A 49 -3.48 -4.73 -20.83
C GLU A 49 -3.00 -4.62 -19.38
N PHE A 50 -2.49 -5.71 -18.80
CA PHE A 50 -1.95 -5.70 -17.46
C PHE A 50 -0.72 -4.78 -17.36
N PHE A 51 0.21 -4.90 -18.31
CA PHE A 51 1.40 -4.04 -18.35
C PHE A 51 1.03 -2.58 -18.58
N ASP A 52 0.15 -2.31 -19.55
CA ASP A 52 -0.24 -0.94 -19.89
C ASP A 52 -0.96 -0.23 -18.72
N ARG A 53 -1.83 -0.93 -18.01
CA ARG A 53 -2.63 -0.35 -16.92
C ARG A 53 -1.88 -0.29 -15.59
N TYR A 54 -1.14 -1.35 -15.24
CA TYR A 54 -0.63 -1.57 -13.88
C TYR A 54 0.91 -1.46 -13.77
N VAL A 55 1.65 -1.67 -14.84
CA VAL A 55 3.12 -1.55 -14.83
C VAL A 55 3.55 -0.17 -15.33
N HIS A 56 3.00 0.27 -16.47
CA HIS A 56 3.31 1.57 -17.05
C HIS A 56 2.27 2.64 -16.70
N GLY A 57 1.05 2.23 -16.37
CA GLY A 57 -0.05 3.10 -15.99
C GLY A 57 -0.10 3.38 -14.50
N THR A 58 -1.19 4.02 -14.08
CA THR A 58 -1.44 4.41 -12.69
C THR A 58 -2.77 3.87 -12.16
N ASP A 59 -3.32 2.83 -12.79
CA ASP A 59 -4.58 2.23 -12.37
C ASP A 59 -4.43 1.58 -10.99
N SER A 60 -5.49 1.66 -10.18
CA SER A 60 -5.50 1.03 -8.86
C SER A 60 -5.46 -0.48 -8.99
N TYR A 61 -4.57 -1.11 -8.21
CA TYR A 61 -4.49 -2.57 -8.11
C TYR A 61 -5.67 -3.21 -7.38
N GLU A 62 -6.55 -2.44 -6.73
CA GLU A 62 -7.60 -2.95 -5.85
C GLU A 62 -8.52 -3.95 -6.55
N THR A 63 -9.02 -3.61 -7.74
CA THR A 63 -9.92 -4.49 -8.50
C THR A 63 -9.25 -5.79 -8.89
N ILE A 64 -8.06 -5.72 -9.48
CA ILE A 64 -7.36 -6.93 -9.95
C ILE A 64 -6.87 -7.80 -8.79
N LEU A 65 -6.45 -7.20 -7.68
CA LEU A 65 -6.08 -7.94 -6.47
C LEU A 65 -7.29 -8.65 -5.89
N THR A 66 -8.46 -8.00 -5.82
CA THR A 66 -9.69 -8.64 -5.35
C THR A 66 -10.02 -9.88 -6.16
N GLU A 67 -10.02 -9.79 -7.49
CA GLU A 67 -10.30 -10.94 -8.36
C GLU A 67 -9.29 -12.09 -8.22
N ILE A 68 -8.00 -11.75 -8.09
CA ILE A 68 -6.95 -12.77 -7.97
C ILE A 68 -7.01 -13.45 -6.59
N LEU A 69 -7.24 -12.67 -5.53
CA LEU A 69 -7.35 -13.19 -4.18
C LEU A 69 -8.58 -14.08 -4.01
N GLU A 70 -9.71 -13.68 -4.58
CA GLU A 70 -10.93 -14.50 -4.59
C GLU A 70 -10.68 -15.85 -5.26
N TYR A 71 -9.96 -15.89 -6.39
CA TYR A 71 -9.56 -17.15 -7.03
C TYR A 71 -8.74 -18.07 -6.12
N LEU A 72 -7.95 -17.49 -5.20
CA LEU A 72 -7.16 -18.20 -4.20
C LEU A 72 -7.93 -18.52 -2.90
N GLY A 73 -9.21 -18.18 -2.80
CA GLY A 73 -9.97 -18.33 -1.56
C GLY A 73 -9.57 -17.33 -0.47
N LEU A 74 -9.08 -16.18 -0.90
CA LEU A 74 -8.70 -15.05 -0.04
C LEU A 74 -9.59 -13.85 -0.35
N GLU A 75 -9.68 -12.91 0.58
CA GLU A 75 -10.36 -11.64 0.40
C GLU A 75 -9.43 -10.46 0.70
N LEU A 76 -9.60 -9.37 -0.04
CA LEU A 76 -8.95 -8.10 0.24
C LEU A 76 -9.89 -7.28 1.13
N VAL A 77 -9.52 -7.16 2.41
CA VAL A 77 -10.28 -6.36 3.38
C VAL A 77 -9.74 -4.94 3.36
N HIS A 78 -10.60 -4.00 3.01
CA HIS A 78 -10.33 -2.58 3.02
C HIS A 78 -10.94 -1.95 4.27
N GLN A 79 -10.13 -1.31 5.10
CA GLN A 79 -10.58 -0.63 6.32
C GLN A 79 -9.86 0.71 6.50
N PRO A 80 -10.51 1.70 7.17
CA PRO A 80 -9.82 2.94 7.54
C PRO A 80 -8.56 2.65 8.34
N SER A 81 -7.53 3.48 8.18
CA SER A 81 -6.33 3.37 9.01
C SER A 81 -6.68 3.51 10.50
N LYS A 82 -6.04 2.68 11.32
CA LYS A 82 -6.16 2.76 12.79
C LYS A 82 -5.46 3.98 13.37
N SER A 83 -4.48 4.54 12.65
CA SER A 83 -3.83 5.79 13.00
C SER A 83 -4.79 6.96 12.77
N TYR A 84 -5.04 7.76 13.81
CA TYR A 84 -5.86 8.97 13.70
C TYR A 84 -5.23 9.96 12.72
N ALA A 85 -3.92 10.18 12.84
CA ALA A 85 -3.16 11.04 11.96
C ALA A 85 -3.35 10.64 10.49
N ALA A 86 -3.21 9.35 10.17
CA ALA A 86 -3.36 8.86 8.81
C ALA A 86 -4.83 8.85 8.36
N GLY A 87 -5.70 8.25 9.15
CA GLY A 87 -7.11 8.05 8.77
C GLY A 87 -7.93 9.33 8.74
N ARG A 88 -7.79 10.20 9.75
CA ARG A 88 -8.64 11.39 9.91
C ARG A 88 -7.98 12.68 9.43
N LEU A 89 -6.68 12.83 9.69
CA LEU A 89 -5.97 14.07 9.36
C LEU A 89 -5.17 13.98 8.06
N GLY A 90 -4.96 12.76 7.53
CA GLY A 90 -4.33 12.53 6.24
C GLY A 90 -2.83 12.78 6.24
N PHE A 91 -2.12 12.49 7.34
CA PHE A 91 -0.66 12.46 7.32
C PHE A 91 -0.12 11.19 7.97
N LYS A 92 1.00 10.70 7.45
CA LYS A 92 1.77 9.62 8.06
C LYS A 92 3.04 10.19 8.67
N TYR A 93 3.51 9.57 9.74
CA TYR A 93 4.72 9.97 10.41
C TYR A 93 5.61 8.76 10.70
N ALA A 94 6.89 9.03 10.92
CA ALA A 94 7.88 8.06 11.39
C ALA A 94 8.46 8.56 12.72
N PRO A 95 8.74 7.66 13.69
CA PRO A 95 9.44 8.04 14.90
C PRO A 95 10.82 8.61 14.57
N SER A 96 11.19 9.70 15.25
CA SER A 96 12.55 10.26 15.26
C SER A 96 13.15 10.16 16.65
N ALA A 97 14.27 10.79 16.92
CA ALA A 97 14.96 10.67 18.21
C ALA A 97 14.07 11.06 19.41
N GLN A 98 13.27 12.12 19.29
CA GLN A 98 12.43 12.64 20.36
C GLN A 98 10.97 12.84 19.97
N ASN A 99 10.70 13.05 18.70
CA ASN A 99 9.39 13.39 18.16
C ASN A 99 8.98 12.43 17.02
N ALA A 100 7.87 12.72 16.38
CA ALA A 100 7.41 12.08 15.16
C ALA A 100 7.64 13.02 13.97
N THR A 101 8.29 12.55 12.92
CA THR A 101 8.54 13.31 11.69
C THR A 101 7.52 12.98 10.62
N VAL A 102 6.91 13.99 10.01
CA VAL A 102 5.91 13.84 8.94
C VAL A 102 6.58 13.25 7.70
N ALA A 103 6.11 12.05 7.31
CA ALA A 103 6.67 11.26 6.21
C ALA A 103 5.81 11.28 4.94
N ALA A 104 4.49 11.49 5.06
CA ALA A 104 3.58 11.60 3.93
C ALA A 104 2.37 12.47 4.28
N ILE A 105 1.83 13.18 3.30
CA ILE A 105 0.61 13.98 3.43
C ILE A 105 -0.31 13.67 2.26
N PHE A 106 -1.57 13.37 2.57
CA PHE A 106 -2.58 13.10 1.55
C PHE A 106 -3.07 14.42 0.94
N PRO A 107 -3.12 14.55 -0.39
CA PRO A 107 -3.62 15.76 -1.05
C PRO A 107 -5.06 16.11 -0.65
N GLY A 108 -5.31 17.38 -0.32
CA GLY A 108 -6.61 17.87 0.11
C GLY A 108 -7.02 17.45 1.53
N SER A 109 -6.09 16.91 2.33
CA SER A 109 -6.34 16.50 3.70
C SER A 109 -6.30 17.69 4.68
N PRO A 110 -6.88 17.54 5.90
CA PRO A 110 -6.72 18.50 6.99
C PRO A 110 -5.27 18.90 7.25
N ALA A 111 -4.36 17.94 7.20
CA ALA A 111 -2.93 18.18 7.37
C ALA A 111 -2.39 19.15 6.31
N GLN A 112 -2.68 18.91 5.03
CA GLN A 112 -2.26 19.80 3.96
C GLN A 112 -2.92 21.18 4.06
N LEU A 113 -4.24 21.21 4.29
CA LEU A 113 -5.00 22.46 4.39
C LEU A 113 -4.58 23.30 5.59
N GLY A 114 -4.20 22.68 6.70
CA GLY A 114 -3.66 23.34 7.89
C GLY A 114 -2.19 23.76 7.76
N GLY A 115 -1.54 23.45 6.64
CA GLY A 115 -0.17 23.88 6.36
C GLY A 115 0.93 22.99 6.93
N LEU A 116 0.62 21.73 7.30
CA LEU A 116 1.62 20.73 7.65
C LEU A 116 2.48 20.40 6.43
N MET A 117 3.77 20.19 6.61
CA MET A 117 4.73 19.90 5.54
C MET A 117 5.51 18.63 5.82
N LEU A 118 6.01 18.00 4.74
CA LEU A 118 6.94 16.88 4.85
C LEU A 118 8.20 17.32 5.61
N GLY A 119 8.66 16.48 6.53
CA GLY A 119 9.82 16.75 7.35
C GLY A 119 9.54 17.59 8.62
N ASP A 120 8.31 18.09 8.80
CA ASP A 120 7.93 18.70 10.09
C ASP A 120 8.03 17.67 11.21
N GLU A 121 8.59 18.08 12.35
CA GLU A 121 8.55 17.28 13.57
C GLU A 121 7.36 17.71 14.42
N VAL A 122 6.44 16.79 14.70
CA VAL A 122 5.29 17.05 15.57
C VAL A 122 5.76 17.09 17.02
N VAL A 123 5.78 18.27 17.62
CA VAL A 123 6.24 18.51 18.99
C VAL A 123 5.11 18.36 19.99
N ALA A 124 3.95 18.95 19.69
CA ALA A 124 2.80 18.89 20.58
C ALA A 124 1.47 18.81 19.81
N VAL A 125 0.47 18.22 20.46
CA VAL A 125 -0.93 18.18 20.04
C VAL A 125 -1.75 18.84 21.15
N ASN A 126 -2.53 19.90 20.82
CA ASN A 126 -3.35 20.66 21.77
C ASN A 126 -2.55 21.04 23.05
N SER A 127 -1.31 21.52 22.87
CA SER A 127 -0.36 21.91 23.92
C SER A 127 0.22 20.76 24.77
N TYR A 128 -0.05 19.47 24.42
CA TYR A 128 0.56 18.33 25.09
C TYR A 128 1.70 17.77 24.24
N LEU A 129 2.87 17.58 24.83
CA LEU A 129 4.03 16.99 24.14
C LEU A 129 3.67 15.61 23.58
N SER A 130 3.84 15.45 22.28
CA SER A 130 3.44 14.22 21.58
C SER A 130 4.50 13.11 21.65
N GLY A 131 5.78 13.47 21.80
CA GLY A 131 6.86 12.51 21.67
C GLY A 131 6.87 11.85 20.30
N GLN A 132 7.14 10.56 20.27
CA GLN A 132 7.19 9.77 19.04
C GLN A 132 5.82 9.30 18.54
N ASP A 133 4.76 9.47 19.33
CA ASP A 133 3.40 8.99 19.04
C ASP A 133 2.36 10.11 19.21
N PRO A 134 2.16 10.96 18.20
CA PRO A 134 1.11 11.96 18.23
C PRO A 134 -0.32 11.37 18.25
N ASP A 135 -0.51 10.14 17.75
CA ASP A 135 -1.83 9.49 17.73
C ASP A 135 -2.43 9.32 19.12
N LYS A 136 -1.61 9.16 20.15
CA LYS A 136 -2.04 9.12 21.54
C LYS A 136 -2.91 10.33 21.91
N TRP A 137 -2.43 11.54 21.62
CA TRP A 137 -3.14 12.76 21.95
C TRP A 137 -4.20 13.13 20.92
N LEU A 138 -3.99 12.80 19.65
CA LEU A 138 -5.01 12.97 18.61
C LEU A 138 -6.27 12.18 18.92
N ASN A 139 -6.13 10.93 19.38
CA ASN A 139 -7.26 10.11 19.83
C ASN A 139 -7.88 10.60 21.12
N TYR A 140 -7.07 11.07 22.09
CA TYR A 140 -7.59 11.61 23.35
C TYR A 140 -8.49 12.83 23.15
N PHE A 141 -8.12 13.71 22.24
CA PHE A 141 -8.87 14.92 21.87
C PHE A 141 -9.77 14.72 20.66
N ASP A 142 -10.32 13.53 20.43
CA ASP A 142 -11.05 13.17 19.19
C ASP A 142 -12.12 14.19 18.78
N SER A 143 -12.90 14.73 19.74
CA SER A 143 -13.96 15.72 19.50
C SER A 143 -13.49 17.18 19.44
N ASP A 144 -12.23 17.45 19.73
CA ASP A 144 -11.71 18.82 19.79
C ASP A 144 -10.99 19.22 18.51
N SER A 145 -10.93 20.54 18.24
CA SER A 145 -10.09 21.07 17.18
C SER A 145 -8.62 20.65 17.35
N LYS A 146 -7.94 20.33 16.26
CA LYS A 146 -6.56 19.83 16.31
C LYS A 146 -5.56 20.98 16.10
N HIS A 147 -4.90 21.37 17.19
CA HIS A 147 -3.77 22.30 17.18
C HIS A 147 -2.47 21.49 17.23
N LEU A 148 -1.63 21.62 16.21
CA LEU A 148 -0.31 21.01 16.19
C LEU A 148 0.76 22.06 16.38
N THR A 149 1.68 21.85 17.31
CA THR A 149 2.94 22.58 17.36
C THR A 149 3.98 21.72 16.65
N VAL A 150 4.58 22.25 15.60
CA VAL A 150 5.62 21.56 14.83
C VAL A 150 6.95 22.29 14.86
N ASN A 151 8.05 21.56 14.84
CA ASN A 151 9.37 22.09 14.59
C ASN A 151 9.67 21.97 13.08
N ARG A 152 9.76 23.10 12.41
CA ARG A 152 10.15 23.19 10.99
C ARG A 152 11.51 23.85 10.88
N THR A 153 12.54 23.07 10.63
CA THR A 153 13.92 23.55 10.48
C THR A 153 14.39 24.46 11.65
N GLY A 154 14.08 24.06 12.89
CA GLY A 154 14.45 24.80 14.11
C GLY A 154 13.47 25.90 14.54
N LYS A 155 12.37 26.10 13.80
CA LYS A 155 11.32 27.08 14.14
C LYS A 155 10.06 26.35 14.60
N LEU A 156 9.52 26.74 15.76
CA LEU A 156 8.21 26.28 16.22
C LEU A 156 7.11 27.04 15.49
N ILE A 157 6.15 26.28 14.94
CA ILE A 157 5.00 26.79 14.20
C ILE A 157 3.75 26.14 14.78
N GLU A 158 2.72 26.93 15.03
CA GLU A 158 1.41 26.43 15.43
C GLU A 158 0.50 26.34 14.20
N LEU A 159 -0.14 25.18 14.04
CA LEU A 159 -1.04 24.86 12.94
C LEU A 159 -2.39 24.47 13.51
N LEU A 160 -3.46 25.04 12.96
CA LEU A 160 -4.82 24.59 13.20
C LEU A 160 -5.26 23.74 12.01
N LEU A 161 -5.57 22.47 12.27
CA LEU A 161 -6.04 21.57 11.24
C LEU A 161 -7.56 21.66 11.12
N PRO A 162 -8.13 21.91 9.92
CA PRO A 162 -9.56 21.95 9.73
C PRO A 162 -10.19 20.56 9.91
N GLU A 163 -11.43 20.52 10.35
CA GLU A 163 -12.20 19.27 10.40
C GLU A 163 -12.71 18.89 9.01
N VAL A 164 -12.52 17.63 8.64
CA VAL A 164 -13.08 17.05 7.42
C VAL A 164 -13.64 15.67 7.73
N ASN A 165 -14.90 15.44 7.43
CA ASN A 165 -15.57 14.18 7.72
C ASN A 165 -15.36 13.15 6.59
N ARG A 166 -14.13 12.67 6.40
CA ARG A 166 -13.79 11.55 5.51
C ARG A 166 -12.52 10.86 6.01
N ASN A 167 -12.31 9.64 5.53
CA ASN A 167 -11.04 8.94 5.73
C ASN A 167 -10.10 9.18 4.55
N PHE A 168 -8.80 9.29 4.85
CA PHE A 168 -7.75 9.59 3.86
C PHE A 168 -6.91 8.36 3.52
N TYR A 169 -6.16 7.85 4.48
CA TYR A 169 -5.42 6.62 4.28
C TYR A 169 -6.23 5.42 4.74
N SER A 170 -6.13 4.34 3.98
CA SER A 170 -6.76 3.07 4.27
C SER A 170 -5.70 1.98 4.45
N GLU A 171 -6.06 0.94 5.15
CA GLU A 171 -5.27 -0.26 5.32
C GLU A 171 -5.93 -1.39 4.54
N TYR A 172 -5.09 -2.16 3.83
CA TYR A 172 -5.53 -3.35 3.14
C TYR A 172 -4.95 -4.57 3.86
N THR A 173 -5.82 -5.51 4.18
CA THR A 173 -5.43 -6.77 4.81
C THR A 173 -5.93 -7.91 3.95
N ILE A 174 -5.10 -8.93 3.75
CA ILE A 174 -5.50 -10.16 3.08
C ILE A 174 -5.92 -11.16 4.14
N SER A 175 -7.14 -11.68 4.02
CA SER A 175 -7.71 -12.65 4.94
C SER A 175 -8.24 -13.87 4.19
N PRO A 176 -8.20 -15.08 4.77
CA PRO A 176 -8.87 -16.24 4.18
C PRO A 176 -10.39 -16.04 4.13
N LEU A 177 -11.03 -16.47 3.05
CA LEU A 177 -12.48 -16.59 3.02
C LEU A 177 -12.95 -17.57 4.12
N LYS A 178 -14.11 -17.32 4.72
CA LYS A 178 -14.66 -18.19 5.77
C LYS A 178 -14.91 -19.62 5.25
N GLU A 179 -15.40 -19.74 4.03
CA GLU A 179 -15.78 -21.02 3.41
C GLU A 179 -15.23 -21.11 1.97
N PRO A 180 -13.90 -21.27 1.78
CA PRO A 180 -13.34 -21.43 0.45
C PRO A 180 -13.76 -22.77 -0.15
N ASN A 181 -14.16 -22.77 -1.42
CA ASN A 181 -14.52 -23.97 -2.15
C ASN A 181 -13.28 -24.84 -2.48
N GLN A 182 -13.50 -26.06 -3.00
CA GLN A 182 -12.40 -26.99 -3.30
C GLN A 182 -11.42 -26.47 -4.37
N GLN A 183 -11.92 -25.72 -5.35
CA GLN A 183 -11.07 -25.17 -6.40
C GLN A 183 -10.16 -24.06 -5.83
N GLN A 184 -10.69 -23.20 -4.99
CA GLN A 184 -9.94 -22.15 -4.29
C GLN A 184 -8.85 -22.73 -3.37
N LYS A 185 -9.18 -23.80 -2.61
CA LYS A 185 -8.19 -24.48 -1.76
C LYS A 185 -7.04 -25.06 -2.59
N LYS A 186 -7.35 -25.72 -3.71
CA LYS A 186 -6.32 -26.24 -4.64
C LYS A 186 -5.47 -25.12 -5.25
N ALA A 187 -6.10 -24.00 -5.60
CA ALA A 187 -5.39 -22.85 -6.14
C ALA A 187 -4.44 -22.22 -5.11
N PHE A 188 -4.89 -22.10 -3.87
CA PHE A 188 -4.06 -21.64 -2.76
C PHE A 188 -2.87 -22.57 -2.49
N GLU A 189 -3.10 -23.87 -2.40
CA GLU A 189 -2.03 -24.88 -2.21
C GLU A 189 -1.00 -24.83 -3.35
N ALA A 190 -1.43 -24.60 -4.58
CA ALA A 190 -0.52 -24.47 -5.72
C ALA A 190 0.27 -23.15 -5.70
N TRP A 191 -0.28 -22.11 -5.08
CA TRP A 191 0.38 -20.80 -4.98
C TRP A 191 1.45 -20.73 -3.89
N VAL A 192 1.23 -21.44 -2.77
CA VAL A 192 2.16 -21.43 -1.62
C VAL A 192 3.27 -22.48 -1.68
N LYS A 193 3.27 -23.36 -2.69
CA LYS A 193 4.35 -24.33 -2.97
C LYS A 193 5.55 -23.66 -3.59
#